data_f70e2f76e2965465863056c569d2e797
#
_entry.id   f70e2f76e2965465863056c569d2e797
#
_cell.length_a   1.000
_cell.length_b   1.000
_cell.length_c   1.000
_cell.angle_alpha   90.00
_cell.angle_beta   90.00
_cell.angle_gamma   90.00
#
_symmetry.space_group_name_H-M   'P 1'
#
loop_
_entity.id
_entity.type
_entity.pdbx_description
1 polymer ?
#
loop_
_entity_poly.entity_id
_entity_poly.type
_entity_poly.pdbx_seq_one_letter_code
_entity_poly.pdbx_strand_id
1 'polypeptide(L)'
;KKFKFKKLLFTYYSSIYGTNKLHFKESQITDSPLSLYGATKKNNEILASYYSKEFNITIIGIRFFTVYGPYGRPDLSIFKFCKQIIKNKTVTLYNYGNNFRDFTYIDDLVDSLNKLIKLKNFTSKSKRKFYLLNISSGKKIKISNLIKLIEKALGKKAKTKLTKKLSYDIPASLSYST
;
A
#
# COMPACT_ATOMS: atom_id res chain seq x y z
N LYS A 1 -10.17 -20.25 -27.55
CA LYS A 1 -8.75 -19.86 -27.77
C LYS A 1 -8.12 -19.66 -26.40
N LYS A 2 -7.11 -20.47 -26.03
CA LYS A 2 -6.32 -20.23 -24.81
C LYS A 2 -5.37 -19.08 -25.06
N PHE A 3 -5.54 -17.97 -24.35
CA PHE A 3 -4.59 -16.86 -24.37
C PHE A 3 -3.25 -17.31 -23.75
N LYS A 4 -2.14 -17.09 -24.46
CA LYS A 4 -0.79 -17.37 -23.93
C LYS A 4 -0.26 -16.10 -23.27
N PHE A 5 -0.43 -15.97 -21.97
CA PHE A 5 0.22 -14.89 -21.20
C PHE A 5 1.69 -15.25 -20.95
N LYS A 6 2.59 -14.31 -21.19
CA LYS A 6 4.02 -14.45 -20.85
C LYS A 6 4.33 -13.90 -19.47
N LYS A 7 3.57 -12.90 -19.04
CA LYS A 7 3.74 -12.19 -17.76
C LYS A 7 2.39 -11.73 -17.21
N LEU A 8 2.20 -11.84 -15.90
CA LEU A 8 1.05 -11.36 -15.16
C LEU A 8 1.52 -10.45 -14.02
N LEU A 9 0.94 -9.27 -13.90
CA LEU A 9 1.10 -8.39 -12.75
C LEU A 9 -0.23 -8.34 -12.00
N PHE A 10 -0.19 -8.48 -10.68
CA PHE A 10 -1.36 -8.27 -9.83
C PHE A 10 -1.00 -7.43 -8.61
N THR A 11 -1.95 -6.68 -8.10
CA THR A 11 -1.70 -5.64 -7.11
C THR A 11 -2.61 -5.78 -5.90
N TYR A 12 -2.09 -5.40 -4.73
CA TYR A 12 -2.82 -5.35 -3.47
C TYR A 12 -2.08 -4.48 -2.44
N TYR A 13 -2.61 -4.37 -1.23
CA TYR A 13 -2.08 -3.47 -0.21
C TYR A 13 -1.12 -4.16 0.76
N SER A 14 -0.28 -3.34 1.41
CA SER A 14 0.64 -3.72 2.49
C SER A 14 -0.04 -4.30 3.75
N SER A 15 -1.37 -4.35 3.81
CA SER A 15 -2.13 -4.99 4.90
C SER A 15 -1.79 -6.47 5.14
N ILE A 16 -1.18 -7.12 4.15
CA ILE A 16 -0.70 -8.50 4.27
C ILE A 16 0.43 -8.66 5.32
N TYR A 17 1.17 -7.59 5.60
CA TYR A 17 2.27 -7.63 6.57
C TYR A 17 1.79 -7.81 8.01
N GLY A 18 0.53 -7.50 8.30
CA GLY A 18 -0.07 -7.75 9.62
C GLY A 18 0.72 -7.11 10.76
N THR A 19 1.19 -7.94 11.71
CA THR A 19 1.96 -7.53 12.89
C THR A 19 3.47 -7.50 12.69
N ASN A 20 3.95 -7.69 11.47
CA ASN A 20 5.38 -7.72 11.20
C ASN A 20 6.09 -6.44 11.67
N LYS A 21 7.38 -6.59 12.01
CA LYS A 21 8.24 -5.44 12.36
C LYS A 21 8.32 -4.46 11.21
N LEU A 22 8.30 -3.18 11.53
CA LEU A 22 8.42 -2.07 10.57
C LEU A 22 9.68 -2.19 9.70
N HIS A 23 9.66 -1.47 8.60
CA HIS A 23 10.49 -1.63 7.42
C HIS A 23 10.15 -2.96 6.73
N PHE A 24 8.92 -2.99 6.20
CA PHE A 24 8.35 -4.16 5.52
C PHE A 24 9.18 -4.53 4.29
N LYS A 25 9.75 -5.75 4.32
CA LYS A 25 10.50 -6.35 3.21
C LYS A 25 9.68 -7.45 2.56
N GLU A 26 9.84 -7.63 1.28
CA GLU A 26 9.15 -8.67 0.53
C GLU A 26 9.47 -10.09 1.03
N SER A 27 10.67 -10.27 1.61
CA SER A 27 11.12 -11.54 2.18
C SER A 27 10.51 -11.89 3.54
N GLN A 28 9.77 -10.98 4.18
CA GLN A 28 9.13 -11.26 5.46
C GLN A 28 7.99 -12.27 5.32
N ILE A 29 7.87 -13.15 6.31
CA ILE A 29 6.75 -14.07 6.44
C ILE A 29 5.48 -13.27 6.74
N THR A 30 4.40 -13.51 6.00
CA THR A 30 3.13 -12.76 6.08
C THR A 30 1.95 -13.68 6.42
N ASP A 31 2.17 -14.64 7.32
CA ASP A 31 1.18 -15.68 7.63
C ASP A 31 0.21 -15.30 8.76
N SER A 32 0.36 -14.09 9.33
CA SER A 32 -0.50 -13.58 10.40
C SER A 32 -1.18 -12.26 10.00
N PRO A 33 -2.09 -12.28 9.01
CA PRO A 33 -2.82 -11.09 8.60
C PRO A 33 -3.79 -10.63 9.70
N LEU A 34 -3.91 -9.31 9.91
CA LEU A 34 -4.81 -8.73 10.91
C LEU A 34 -6.25 -8.51 10.41
N SER A 35 -6.55 -8.84 9.18
CA SER A 35 -7.87 -8.64 8.58
C SER A 35 -8.22 -9.72 7.58
N LEU A 36 -9.51 -9.96 7.39
CA LEU A 36 -10.00 -10.85 6.33
C LEU A 36 -9.46 -10.43 4.96
N TYR A 37 -9.43 -9.11 4.69
CA TYR A 37 -8.84 -8.60 3.45
C TYR A 37 -7.36 -9.00 3.30
N GLY A 38 -6.56 -8.85 4.34
CA GLY A 38 -5.14 -9.29 4.34
C GLY A 38 -5.02 -10.78 4.07
N ALA A 39 -5.87 -11.60 4.71
CA ALA A 39 -5.90 -13.06 4.51
C ALA A 39 -6.24 -13.43 3.06
N THR A 40 -7.26 -12.80 2.45
CA THR A 40 -7.60 -13.06 1.04
C THR A 40 -6.45 -12.69 0.10
N LYS A 41 -5.68 -11.63 0.40
CA LYS A 41 -4.52 -11.23 -0.42
C LYS A 41 -3.33 -12.17 -0.24
N LYS A 42 -3.12 -12.69 0.96
CA LYS A 42 -2.15 -13.78 1.17
C LYS A 42 -2.50 -15.01 0.36
N ASN A 43 -3.77 -15.41 0.33
CA ASN A 43 -4.22 -16.51 -0.50
C ASN A 43 -3.93 -16.29 -1.99
N ASN A 44 -4.11 -15.05 -2.50
CA ASN A 44 -3.75 -14.71 -3.87
C ASN A 44 -2.25 -14.91 -4.15
N GLU A 45 -1.35 -14.60 -3.18
CA GLU A 45 0.08 -14.86 -3.34
C GLU A 45 0.40 -16.35 -3.45
N ILE A 46 -0.26 -17.16 -2.62
CA ILE A 46 -0.08 -18.62 -2.64
C ILE A 46 -0.53 -19.19 -3.98
N LEU A 47 -1.73 -18.81 -4.44
CA LEU A 47 -2.25 -19.21 -5.73
C LEU A 47 -1.36 -18.76 -6.89
N ALA A 48 -0.93 -17.50 -6.88
CA ALA A 48 -0.04 -16.95 -7.90
C ALA A 48 1.30 -17.70 -7.97
N SER A 49 1.87 -18.05 -6.80
CA SER A 49 3.09 -18.86 -6.74
C SER A 49 2.90 -20.24 -7.35
N TYR A 50 1.77 -20.91 -7.05
CA TYR A 50 1.42 -22.20 -7.64
C TYR A 50 1.26 -22.09 -9.16
N TYR A 51 0.43 -21.16 -9.64
CA TYR A 51 0.18 -20.97 -11.08
C TYR A 51 1.44 -20.58 -11.85
N SER A 52 2.33 -19.79 -11.24
CA SER A 52 3.61 -19.42 -11.84
C SER A 52 4.47 -20.65 -12.18
N LYS A 53 4.48 -21.64 -11.28
CA LYS A 53 5.20 -22.91 -11.48
C LYS A 53 4.49 -23.81 -12.49
N GLU A 54 3.20 -24.04 -12.28
CA GLU A 54 2.40 -24.98 -13.06
C GLU A 54 2.36 -24.59 -14.55
N PHE A 55 2.14 -23.31 -14.83
CA PHE A 55 2.01 -22.84 -16.22
C PHE A 55 3.28 -22.18 -16.78
N ASN A 56 4.36 -22.19 -16.01
CA ASN A 56 5.64 -21.61 -16.40
C ASN A 56 5.54 -20.12 -16.81
N ILE A 57 4.71 -19.34 -16.10
CA ILE A 57 4.40 -17.94 -16.36
C ILE A 57 5.15 -17.07 -15.35
N THR A 58 5.72 -15.93 -15.81
CA THR A 58 6.25 -14.93 -14.88
C THR A 58 5.09 -14.19 -14.22
N ILE A 59 4.98 -14.28 -12.89
CA ILE A 59 3.97 -13.57 -12.11
C ILE A 59 4.65 -12.63 -11.12
N ILE A 60 4.21 -11.37 -11.11
CA ILE A 60 4.72 -10.32 -10.21
C ILE A 60 3.58 -9.83 -9.34
N GLY A 61 3.63 -10.12 -8.04
CA GLY A 61 2.75 -9.57 -7.04
C GLY A 61 3.30 -8.23 -6.53
N ILE A 62 2.48 -7.18 -6.53
CA ILE A 62 2.90 -5.84 -6.17
C ILE A 62 2.11 -5.38 -4.96
N ARG A 63 2.83 -5.10 -3.86
CA ARG A 63 2.29 -4.64 -2.58
C ARG A 63 2.37 -3.13 -2.51
N PHE A 64 1.21 -2.46 -2.67
CA PHE A 64 1.12 -1.01 -2.54
C PHE A 64 1.06 -0.59 -1.08
N PHE A 65 1.59 0.59 -0.80
CA PHE A 65 1.35 1.31 0.44
C PHE A 65 0.16 2.26 0.28
N THR A 66 0.10 3.36 1.03
CA THR A 66 -1.07 4.25 0.95
C THR A 66 -0.96 5.13 -0.29
N VAL A 67 -1.63 4.75 -1.37
CA VAL A 67 -1.66 5.54 -2.61
C VAL A 67 -2.61 6.72 -2.46
N TYR A 68 -2.21 7.89 -2.96
CA TYR A 68 -3.00 9.10 -2.99
C TYR A 68 -2.81 9.88 -4.29
N GLY A 69 -3.74 10.77 -4.62
CA GLY A 69 -3.69 11.60 -5.81
C GLY A 69 -5.05 11.72 -6.49
N PRO A 70 -5.10 12.26 -7.73
CA PRO A 70 -6.32 12.36 -8.53
C PRO A 70 -7.04 11.01 -8.65
N TYR A 71 -8.36 11.05 -8.70
CA TYR A 71 -9.24 9.88 -8.76
C TYR A 71 -9.09 8.90 -7.57
N GLY A 72 -8.48 9.34 -6.46
CA GLY A 72 -8.36 8.54 -5.25
C GLY A 72 -9.72 8.17 -4.65
N ARG A 73 -9.76 7.02 -3.98
CA ARG A 73 -10.97 6.54 -3.30
C ARG A 73 -11.42 7.53 -2.22
N PRO A 74 -12.71 7.88 -2.16
CA PRO A 74 -13.23 8.90 -1.24
C PRO A 74 -13.24 8.46 0.25
N ASP A 75 -13.10 7.17 0.51
CA ASP A 75 -13.01 6.58 1.86
C ASP A 75 -11.59 6.57 2.43
N LEU A 76 -10.56 6.86 1.61
CA LEU A 76 -9.18 6.95 2.08
C LEU A 76 -8.90 8.25 2.84
N SER A 77 -7.90 8.19 3.74
CA SER A 77 -7.63 9.22 4.75
C SER A 77 -7.43 10.62 4.16
N ILE A 78 -6.63 10.79 3.13
CA ILE A 78 -6.34 12.13 2.56
C ILE A 78 -7.62 12.77 2.02
N PHE A 79 -8.36 12.04 1.15
CA PHE A 79 -9.61 12.55 0.60
C PHE A 79 -10.62 12.88 1.70
N LYS A 80 -10.75 11.97 2.68
CA LYS A 80 -11.67 12.13 3.81
C LYS A 80 -11.32 13.36 4.66
N PHE A 81 -10.04 13.56 4.96
CA PHE A 81 -9.57 14.72 5.72
C PHE A 81 -9.79 16.03 4.95
N CYS A 82 -9.42 16.09 3.68
CA CYS A 82 -9.68 17.26 2.84
C CYS A 82 -11.18 17.62 2.84
N LYS A 83 -12.06 16.63 2.59
CA LYS A 83 -13.50 16.82 2.57
C LYS A 83 -14.05 17.32 3.91
N GLN A 84 -13.55 16.78 5.02
CA GLN A 84 -13.97 17.20 6.36
C GLN A 84 -13.51 18.63 6.66
N ILE A 85 -12.27 19.00 6.34
CA ILE A 85 -11.72 20.35 6.57
C ILE A 85 -12.47 21.38 5.72
N ILE A 86 -12.67 21.12 4.42
CA ILE A 86 -13.43 22.00 3.53
C ILE A 86 -14.84 22.27 4.09
N LYS A 87 -15.51 21.23 4.57
CA LYS A 87 -16.88 21.30 5.11
C LYS A 87 -16.96 21.73 6.59
N ASN A 88 -15.85 22.22 7.20
CA ASN A 88 -15.78 22.57 8.64
C ASN A 88 -16.19 21.44 9.60
N LYS A 89 -16.10 20.17 9.18
CA LYS A 89 -16.41 19.01 10.01
C LYS A 89 -15.19 18.60 10.84
N THR A 90 -15.44 18.00 11.99
CA THR A 90 -14.37 17.51 12.89
C THR A 90 -13.65 16.32 12.25
N VAL A 91 -12.32 16.39 12.22
CA VAL A 91 -11.40 15.31 11.83
C VAL A 91 -11.03 14.51 13.09
N THR A 92 -11.42 13.25 13.14
CA THR A 92 -11.03 12.36 14.23
C THR A 92 -9.67 11.76 13.97
N LEU A 93 -8.73 11.96 14.89
CA LEU A 93 -7.36 11.43 14.82
C LEU A 93 -7.20 10.31 15.85
N TYR A 94 -7.20 9.07 15.38
CA TYR A 94 -6.96 7.89 16.20
C TYR A 94 -5.50 7.82 16.65
N ASN A 95 -5.25 7.14 17.78
CA ASN A 95 -3.95 7.07 18.41
C ASN A 95 -3.35 8.49 18.63
N TYR A 96 -4.19 9.46 18.96
CA TYR A 96 -3.80 10.88 19.14
C TYR A 96 -3.05 11.47 17.94
N GLY A 97 -3.27 10.95 16.73
CA GLY A 97 -2.54 11.33 15.50
C GLY A 97 -1.12 10.79 15.40
N ASN A 98 -0.74 9.84 16.27
CA ASN A 98 0.60 9.25 16.31
C ASN A 98 0.81 8.07 15.35
N ASN A 99 -0.18 7.74 14.53
CA ASN A 99 -0.01 6.75 13.48
C ASN A 99 0.87 7.29 12.36
N PHE A 100 1.61 6.39 11.73
CA PHE A 100 2.49 6.70 10.60
C PHE A 100 2.06 5.92 9.37
N ARG A 101 2.15 6.55 8.19
CA ARG A 101 1.89 5.89 6.90
C ARG A 101 2.94 6.31 5.88
N ASP A 102 3.22 5.39 4.97
CA ASP A 102 3.93 5.66 3.75
C ASP A 102 2.90 6.04 2.68
N PHE A 103 2.99 7.26 2.18
CA PHE A 103 2.08 7.78 1.16
C PHE A 103 2.79 7.85 -0.18
N THR A 104 2.26 7.15 -1.17
CA THR A 104 2.81 7.09 -2.53
C THR A 104 1.90 7.88 -3.48
N TYR A 105 2.46 8.84 -4.21
CA TYR A 105 1.69 9.59 -5.19
C TYR A 105 1.35 8.72 -6.40
N ILE A 106 0.15 8.92 -6.95
CA ILE A 106 -0.38 8.02 -7.98
C ILE A 106 0.50 7.99 -9.24
N ASP A 107 1.05 9.12 -9.66
CA ASP A 107 1.89 9.17 -10.86
C ASP A 107 3.19 8.39 -10.67
N ASP A 108 3.82 8.48 -9.49
CA ASP A 108 5.02 7.69 -9.16
C ASP A 108 4.73 6.19 -9.20
N LEU A 109 3.53 5.80 -8.73
CA LEU A 109 3.07 4.42 -8.80
C LEU A 109 2.85 3.97 -10.25
N VAL A 110 2.16 4.78 -11.05
CA VAL A 110 1.87 4.47 -12.46
C VAL A 110 3.15 4.37 -13.27
N ASP A 111 4.11 5.27 -13.03
CA ASP A 111 5.43 5.21 -13.69
C ASP A 111 6.19 3.93 -13.32
N SER A 112 6.14 3.53 -12.06
CA SER A 112 6.74 2.27 -11.61
C SER A 112 6.11 1.06 -12.28
N LEU A 113 4.77 1.04 -12.39
CA LEU A 113 4.03 -0.01 -13.09
C LEU A 113 4.37 -0.05 -14.58
N ASN A 114 4.44 1.11 -15.24
CA ASN A 114 4.81 1.21 -16.65
C ASN A 114 6.22 0.67 -16.92
N LYS A 115 7.17 0.96 -16.02
CA LYS A 115 8.52 0.39 -16.08
C LYS A 115 8.47 -1.14 -15.97
N LEU A 116 7.72 -1.68 -15.01
CA LEU A 116 7.56 -3.13 -14.82
C LEU A 116 6.89 -3.82 -16.03
N ILE A 117 5.90 -3.18 -16.64
CA ILE A 117 5.21 -3.69 -17.84
C ILE A 117 6.18 -3.76 -19.02
N LYS A 118 6.98 -2.70 -19.23
CA LYS A 118 7.94 -2.60 -20.34
C LYS A 118 9.16 -3.49 -20.18
N LEU A 119 9.48 -3.94 -18.98
CA LEU A 119 10.62 -4.83 -18.73
C LEU A 119 10.42 -6.17 -19.45
N LYS A 120 11.16 -6.39 -20.54
CA LYS A 120 11.05 -7.61 -21.37
C LYS A 120 11.52 -8.86 -20.61
N ASN A 121 12.62 -8.72 -19.86
CA ASN A 121 13.24 -9.81 -19.11
C ASN A 121 13.27 -9.47 -17.62
N PHE A 122 12.24 -9.86 -16.87
CA PHE A 122 12.31 -9.89 -15.43
C PHE A 122 13.03 -11.18 -15.02
N THR A 123 14.32 -11.24 -15.35
CA THR A 123 15.17 -12.38 -15.01
C THR A 123 16.04 -11.98 -13.84
N SER A 124 15.70 -12.46 -12.65
CA SER A 124 16.78 -12.72 -11.71
C SER A 124 17.59 -13.91 -12.25
N LYS A 125 18.86 -14.02 -11.90
CA LYS A 125 19.72 -15.20 -12.20
C LYS A 125 19.11 -16.53 -11.68
N SER A 126 17.98 -16.46 -10.96
CA SER A 126 17.23 -17.60 -10.45
C SER A 126 16.17 -18.05 -11.47
N LYS A 127 15.95 -19.37 -11.59
CA LYS A 127 14.86 -19.97 -12.35
C LYS A 127 13.45 -19.65 -11.80
N ARG A 128 13.36 -18.77 -10.80
CA ARG A 128 12.07 -18.35 -10.22
C ARG A 128 11.30 -17.51 -11.21
N LYS A 129 9.99 -17.72 -11.26
CA LYS A 129 9.05 -16.94 -12.08
C LYS A 129 7.98 -16.22 -11.27
N PHE A 130 7.96 -16.40 -9.95
CA PHE A 130 7.12 -15.66 -9.03
C PHE A 130 7.95 -14.66 -8.23
N TYR A 131 7.54 -13.40 -8.29
CA TYR A 131 8.21 -12.28 -7.64
C TYR A 131 7.22 -11.46 -6.83
N LEU A 132 7.67 -10.93 -5.69
CA LEU A 132 6.94 -9.97 -4.88
C LEU A 132 7.75 -8.68 -4.84
N LEU A 133 7.06 -7.55 -4.98
CA LEU A 133 7.66 -6.21 -4.94
C LEU A 133 6.82 -5.29 -4.08
N ASN A 134 7.47 -4.47 -3.27
CA ASN A 134 6.84 -3.30 -2.66
C ASN A 134 6.96 -2.10 -3.59
N ILE A 135 5.87 -1.31 -3.73
CA ILE A 135 5.95 0.02 -4.33
C ILE A 135 5.46 1.02 -3.29
N SER A 136 6.35 1.94 -2.90
CA SER A 136 6.13 2.92 -1.84
C SER A 136 7.04 4.12 -2.04
N SER A 137 6.77 5.22 -1.33
CA SER A 137 7.67 6.39 -1.32
C SER A 137 8.92 6.19 -0.45
N GLY A 138 8.90 5.20 0.45
CA GLY A 138 9.93 5.01 1.48
C GLY A 138 9.92 6.08 2.59
N LYS A 139 8.95 7.01 2.57
CA LYS A 139 8.87 8.13 3.50
C LYS A 139 7.76 7.94 4.52
N LYS A 140 8.12 7.99 5.79
CA LYS A 140 7.22 7.86 6.93
C LYS A 140 6.60 9.22 7.30
N ILE A 141 5.29 9.36 7.15
CA ILE A 141 4.56 10.59 7.51
C ILE A 141 3.63 10.30 8.68
N LYS A 142 3.77 11.10 9.75
CA LYS A 142 2.86 11.09 10.90
C LYS A 142 1.51 11.70 10.51
N ILE A 143 0.41 11.10 10.94
CA ILE A 143 -0.94 11.58 10.56
C ILE A 143 -1.19 13.03 11.02
N SER A 144 -0.70 13.41 12.22
CA SER A 144 -0.79 14.80 12.66
C SER A 144 -0.04 15.79 11.75
N ASN A 145 1.10 15.37 11.18
CA ASN A 145 1.83 16.20 10.21
C ASN A 145 1.12 16.24 8.85
N LEU A 146 0.50 15.15 8.44
CA LEU A 146 -0.34 15.14 7.24
C LEU A 146 -1.47 16.16 7.34
N ILE A 147 -2.15 16.28 8.50
CA ILE A 147 -3.19 17.29 8.70
C ILE A 147 -2.61 18.69 8.51
N LYS A 148 -1.44 19.00 9.10
CA LYS A 148 -0.78 20.31 8.90
C LYS A 148 -0.47 20.61 7.43
N LEU A 149 -0.06 19.61 6.66
CA LEU A 149 0.18 19.76 5.22
C LEU A 149 -1.12 20.04 4.46
N ILE A 150 -2.20 19.36 4.80
CA ILE A 150 -3.53 19.60 4.21
C ILE A 150 -4.06 20.98 4.58
N GLU A 151 -3.93 21.40 5.85
CA GLU A 151 -4.29 22.76 6.29
C GLU A 151 -3.57 23.83 5.47
N LYS A 152 -2.25 23.65 5.29
CA LYS A 152 -1.44 24.57 4.48
C LYS A 152 -1.91 24.63 3.04
N ALA A 153 -2.19 23.48 2.43
CA ALA A 153 -2.63 23.40 1.04
C ALA A 153 -4.03 23.99 0.82
N LEU A 154 -4.94 23.84 1.80
CA LEU A 154 -6.31 24.36 1.72
C LEU A 154 -6.45 25.81 2.25
N GLY A 155 -5.42 26.38 2.87
CA GLY A 155 -5.52 27.68 3.56
C GLY A 155 -6.52 27.67 4.72
N LYS A 156 -6.82 26.50 5.32
CA LYS A 156 -7.92 26.33 6.27
C LYS A 156 -7.54 25.42 7.43
N LYS A 157 -7.84 25.83 8.66
CA LYS A 157 -7.57 25.05 9.87
C LYS A 157 -8.55 23.90 10.07
N ALA A 158 -8.05 22.75 10.50
CA ALA A 158 -8.84 21.59 10.84
C ALA A 158 -9.39 21.68 12.27
N LYS A 159 -10.67 21.37 12.46
CA LYS A 159 -11.20 21.04 13.77
C LYS A 159 -10.84 19.59 14.07
N THR A 160 -9.97 19.31 15.03
CA THR A 160 -9.49 17.96 15.33
C THR A 160 -10.06 17.42 16.63
N LYS A 161 -10.38 16.12 16.67
CA LYS A 161 -10.72 15.36 17.87
C LYS A 161 -9.72 14.22 18.01
N LEU A 162 -8.95 14.23 19.12
CA LEU A 162 -7.99 13.19 19.40
C LEU A 162 -8.68 12.02 20.13
N THR A 163 -8.42 10.79 19.70
CA THR A 163 -9.01 9.57 20.29
C THR A 163 -7.96 8.49 20.51
N LYS A 164 -8.28 7.52 21.35
CA LYS A 164 -7.45 6.34 21.59
C LYS A 164 -7.26 5.53 20.29
N LYS A 165 -6.24 4.69 20.27
CA LYS A 165 -5.98 3.75 19.17
C LYS A 165 -7.15 2.77 19.02
N LEU A 166 -7.52 2.43 17.78
CA LEU A 166 -8.45 1.33 17.51
C LEU A 166 -7.70 -0.01 17.63
N SER A 167 -8.39 -1.04 18.10
CA SER A 167 -7.80 -2.37 18.34
C SER A 167 -7.19 -3.01 17.06
N TYR A 168 -7.79 -2.75 15.91
CA TYR A 168 -7.38 -3.29 14.60
C TYR A 168 -6.50 -2.31 13.79
N ASP A 169 -6.14 -1.15 14.34
CA ASP A 169 -5.33 -0.17 13.61
C ASP A 169 -3.84 -0.48 13.73
N ILE A 170 -3.16 -0.55 12.60
CA ILE A 170 -1.71 -0.73 12.55
C ILE A 170 -1.04 0.63 12.83
N PRO A 171 -0.18 0.74 13.87
CA PRO A 171 0.43 2.02 14.25
C PRO A 171 1.27 2.66 13.15
N ALA A 172 1.90 1.84 12.33
CA ALA A 172 2.71 2.31 11.22
C ALA A 172 2.71 1.32 10.05
N SER A 173 2.80 1.84 8.82
CA SER A 173 3.09 1.07 7.63
C SER A 173 4.20 1.77 6.86
N LEU A 174 5.31 1.11 6.67
CA LEU A 174 6.51 1.65 6.02
C LEU A 174 7.24 0.52 5.32
N SER A 175 7.60 0.72 4.05
CA SER A 175 8.46 -0.22 3.35
C SER A 175 9.94 0.01 3.72
N TYR A 176 10.73 -1.01 3.47
CA TYR A 176 12.18 -0.87 3.41
C TYR A 176 12.52 -0.22 2.07
N SER A 177 13.14 0.96 2.10
CA SER A 177 13.78 1.55 0.91
C SER A 177 15.26 1.17 0.93
N THR A 178 15.69 0.44 -0.06
CA THR A 178 17.12 0.27 -0.38
C THR A 178 17.60 1.50 -1.12
#